data_6d953c647f61224bd8a688e7f2d845bd
#
_entry.id   6d953c647f61224bd8a688e7f2d845bd
#
_cell.length_a   1.000
_cell.length_b   1.000
_cell.length_c   1.000
_cell.angle_alpha   90.00
_cell.angle_beta   90.00
_cell.angle_gamma   90.00
#
_symmetry.space_group_name_H-M   'P 1'
#
loop_
_entity.id
_entity.type
_entity.pdbx_description
1 polymer ?
#
loop_
_entity_poly.entity_id
_entity_poly.type
_entity_poly.pdbx_seq_one_letter_code
_entity_poly.pdbx_strand_id
1 'polypeptide(L)'
;VSTARHTISSFLALIALTVTTAGAHEFWIEPSRYHLTGGDFSAQLRVGQSFAGVAMPYLTHEIARSEVHHNGQVSPLTGQYGDIPALNTQLRGDGLHLIVHQTQDNRVRYRDDATFNAFADEKGYPGLLAQHRARYPDGPIIERYYRYAKSLVTLNRVDGDDTRVGLPIEIVLTENPYQSRRISGRLFGPTGLLANHRVTRFSKPGDGLEHTQTDANGRFEFAWSGSTQVLLDAVIIRPLADSGPNQPRWESLWASLTFGEQ
;
A
#
# COMPACT_ATOMS: atom_id res chain seq x y z
N VAL A 1 -69.64 -8.05 4.07
CA VAL A 1 -68.39 -8.75 3.93
C VAL A 1 -67.49 -7.87 3.07
N SER A 2 -66.57 -7.14 3.74
CA SER A 2 -65.63 -6.22 3.08
C SER A 2 -64.25 -6.88 3.05
N THR A 3 -63.74 -7.15 1.84
CA THR A 3 -62.40 -7.72 1.62
C THR A 3 -61.39 -6.59 1.40
N ALA A 4 -60.54 -6.38 2.41
CA ALA A 4 -59.41 -5.45 2.33
C ALA A 4 -58.28 -6.11 1.51
N ARG A 5 -57.92 -5.49 0.39
CA ARG A 5 -56.75 -5.86 -0.43
C ARG A 5 -55.51 -5.16 0.15
N HIS A 6 -54.58 -5.93 0.70
CA HIS A 6 -53.26 -5.44 1.10
C HIS A 6 -52.36 -5.42 -0.12
N THR A 7 -52.01 -4.23 -0.58
CA THR A 7 -50.94 -4.00 -1.57
C THR A 7 -49.59 -3.99 -0.86
N ILE A 8 -48.78 -5.03 -1.10
CA ILE A 8 -47.38 -5.10 -0.66
C ILE A 8 -46.54 -4.30 -1.67
N SER A 9 -46.10 -3.12 -1.28
CA SER A 9 -45.11 -2.34 -2.03
C SER A 9 -43.73 -2.91 -1.75
N SER A 10 -43.19 -3.65 -2.72
CA SER A 10 -41.82 -4.10 -2.68
C SER A 10 -40.87 -2.94 -3.01
N PHE A 11 -40.20 -2.39 -1.99
CA PHE A 11 -39.10 -1.45 -2.17
C PHE A 11 -37.89 -2.21 -2.68
N LEU A 12 -37.59 -2.12 -3.98
CA LEU A 12 -36.35 -2.58 -4.57
C LEU A 12 -35.27 -1.57 -4.19
N ALA A 13 -34.45 -1.87 -3.17
CA ALA A 13 -33.25 -1.11 -2.86
C ALA A 13 -32.24 -1.31 -3.98
N LEU A 14 -32.12 -0.32 -4.85
CA LEU A 14 -31.09 -0.25 -5.88
C LEU A 14 -29.75 0.01 -5.17
N ILE A 15 -28.98 -1.05 -4.91
CA ILE A 15 -27.59 -0.92 -4.46
C ILE A 15 -26.81 -0.36 -5.66
N ALA A 16 -26.58 0.95 -5.66
CA ALA A 16 -25.65 1.58 -6.57
C ALA A 16 -24.25 1.04 -6.28
N LEU A 17 -23.78 0.07 -7.07
CA LEU A 17 -22.37 -0.27 -7.12
C LEU A 17 -21.64 0.99 -7.62
N THR A 18 -21.07 1.75 -6.72
CA THR A 18 -20.12 2.79 -7.07
C THR A 18 -18.90 2.08 -7.63
N VAL A 19 -18.81 1.99 -8.96
CA VAL A 19 -17.59 1.63 -9.66
C VAL A 19 -16.57 2.70 -9.28
N THR A 20 -15.74 2.40 -8.30
CA THR A 20 -14.60 3.25 -7.95
C THR A 20 -13.73 3.34 -9.20
N THR A 21 -13.62 4.54 -9.72
CA THR A 21 -12.77 4.87 -10.86
C THR A 21 -11.37 4.34 -10.58
N ALA A 22 -10.80 3.60 -11.54
CA ALA A 22 -9.43 3.09 -11.47
C ALA A 22 -8.45 4.26 -11.40
N GLY A 23 -8.26 4.82 -10.21
CA GLY A 23 -7.14 5.65 -9.83
C GLY A 23 -6.06 4.74 -9.25
N ALA A 24 -4.83 5.18 -9.28
CA ALA A 24 -3.77 4.49 -8.57
C ALA A 24 -4.06 4.64 -7.05
N HIS A 25 -4.37 3.52 -6.41
CA HIS A 25 -4.74 3.45 -4.99
C HIS A 25 -3.61 2.82 -4.18
N GLU A 26 -3.55 3.14 -2.89
CA GLU A 26 -2.65 2.47 -1.96
C GLU A 26 -2.86 0.96 -2.03
N PHE A 27 -1.78 0.23 -1.82
CA PHE A 27 -1.75 -1.22 -1.70
C PHE A 27 -1.00 -1.58 -0.44
N TRP A 28 -1.55 -2.47 0.38
CA TRP A 28 -0.89 -2.86 1.63
C TRP A 28 -1.19 -4.30 2.02
N ILE A 29 -0.34 -4.81 2.91
CA ILE A 29 -0.58 -6.06 3.64
C ILE A 29 -1.35 -5.71 4.91
N GLU A 30 -2.49 -6.34 5.14
CA GLU A 30 -3.28 -6.19 6.38
C GLU A 30 -3.31 -7.54 7.12
N PRO A 31 -2.41 -7.75 8.09
CA PRO A 31 -2.44 -8.92 8.94
C PRO A 31 -3.74 -9.02 9.73
N SER A 32 -4.22 -10.23 9.99
CA SER A 32 -5.35 -10.45 10.89
C SER A 32 -4.98 -10.04 12.33
N ARG A 33 -3.68 -10.15 12.68
CA ARG A 33 -3.07 -9.69 13.93
C ARG A 33 -1.63 -9.28 13.67
N TYR A 34 -1.18 -8.21 14.31
CA TYR A 34 0.21 -7.77 14.27
C TYR A 34 1.07 -8.45 15.35
N HIS A 35 0.43 -8.96 16.43
CA HIS A 35 1.07 -9.69 17.52
C HIS A 35 0.50 -11.11 17.58
N LEU A 36 1.35 -12.10 17.40
CA LEU A 36 0.99 -13.51 17.40
C LEU A 36 1.60 -14.21 18.62
N THR A 37 0.80 -15.07 19.26
CA THR A 37 1.23 -15.98 20.33
C THR A 37 1.35 -17.41 19.87
N GLY A 38 1.26 -17.64 18.58
CA GLY A 38 1.42 -18.91 17.87
C GLY A 38 1.73 -18.60 16.42
N GLY A 39 2.34 -19.53 15.73
CA GLY A 39 2.91 -19.30 14.41
C GLY A 39 1.90 -19.09 13.26
N ASP A 40 0.59 -19.27 13.49
CA ASP A 40 -0.44 -19.14 12.44
C ASP A 40 -0.57 -17.68 12.00
N PHE A 41 -0.03 -17.37 10.83
CA PHE A 41 -0.10 -16.05 10.22
C PHE A 41 -1.08 -16.04 9.06
N SER A 42 -1.93 -15.01 9.02
CA SER A 42 -2.84 -14.74 7.94
C SER A 42 -2.93 -13.23 7.67
N ALA A 43 -2.93 -12.83 6.39
CA ALA A 43 -3.06 -11.44 6.00
C ALA A 43 -3.83 -11.27 4.70
N GLN A 44 -4.54 -10.16 4.58
CA GLN A 44 -5.13 -9.73 3.32
C GLN A 44 -4.15 -8.84 2.55
N LEU A 45 -4.14 -8.98 1.24
CA LEU A 45 -3.63 -7.96 0.34
C LEU A 45 -4.79 -7.00 0.06
N ARG A 46 -4.59 -5.70 0.26
CA ARG A 46 -5.65 -4.72 0.09
C ARG A 46 -5.30 -3.63 -0.89
N VAL A 47 -6.29 -3.17 -1.62
CA VAL A 47 -6.23 -1.99 -2.50
C VAL A 47 -7.32 -1.03 -2.10
N GLY A 48 -6.99 0.24 -1.91
CA GLY A 48 -7.97 1.25 -1.55
C GLY A 48 -7.37 2.63 -1.34
N GLN A 49 -8.12 3.49 -0.67
CA GLN A 49 -7.72 4.87 -0.38
C GLN A 49 -7.89 5.16 1.11
N SER A 50 -6.98 5.97 1.66
CA SER A 50 -7.03 6.39 3.06
C SER A 50 -7.11 5.22 4.04
N PHE A 51 -6.37 4.13 3.77
CA PHE A 51 -6.34 2.90 4.58
C PHE A 51 -7.69 2.15 4.66
N ALA A 52 -8.61 2.44 3.74
CA ALA A 52 -9.86 1.73 3.54
C ALA A 52 -9.87 1.12 2.14
N GLY A 53 -10.19 -0.18 2.02
CA GLY A 53 -10.10 -0.84 0.72
C GLY A 53 -10.70 -2.22 0.68
N VAL A 54 -10.57 -2.85 -0.50
CA VAL A 54 -11.06 -4.21 -0.76
C VAL A 54 -9.93 -5.23 -0.67
N ALA A 55 -10.26 -6.44 -0.24
CA ALA A 55 -9.34 -7.55 -0.25
C ALA A 55 -9.11 -8.05 -1.67
N MET A 56 -7.84 -8.30 -1.99
CA MET A 56 -7.42 -8.91 -3.26
C MET A 56 -7.12 -10.40 -3.05
N PRO A 57 -7.53 -11.25 -3.97
CA PRO A 57 -7.16 -12.67 -3.92
C PRO A 57 -5.68 -12.89 -4.24
N TYR A 58 -5.16 -14.06 -3.86
CA TYR A 58 -3.83 -14.50 -4.27
C TYR A 58 -3.81 -14.85 -5.76
N LEU A 59 -3.19 -13.98 -6.58
CA LEU A 59 -3.10 -14.16 -8.04
C LEU A 59 -1.63 -14.35 -8.43
N THR A 60 -1.23 -15.59 -8.67
CA THR A 60 0.18 -15.96 -8.92
C THR A 60 0.84 -15.16 -10.05
N HIS A 61 0.08 -14.80 -11.09
CA HIS A 61 0.58 -14.05 -12.22
C HIS A 61 0.78 -12.55 -11.94
N GLU A 62 0.22 -12.04 -10.84
CA GLU A 62 0.39 -10.65 -10.41
C GLU A 62 1.51 -10.49 -9.36
N ILE A 63 2.09 -11.60 -8.90
CA ILE A 63 3.09 -11.61 -7.83
C ILE A 63 4.48 -11.74 -8.42
N ALA A 64 5.33 -10.75 -8.16
CA ALA A 64 6.75 -10.80 -8.49
C ALA A 64 7.56 -11.40 -7.34
N ARG A 65 7.17 -11.11 -6.08
CA ARG A 65 7.86 -11.56 -4.87
C ARG A 65 6.88 -11.61 -3.70
N SER A 66 6.93 -12.68 -2.90
CA SER A 66 6.18 -12.77 -1.64
C SER A 66 6.99 -13.61 -0.66
N GLU A 67 7.38 -13.03 0.49
CA GLU A 67 8.39 -13.58 1.38
C GLU A 67 8.17 -13.17 2.83
N VAL A 68 8.73 -13.98 3.73
CA VAL A 68 8.91 -13.66 5.15
C VAL A 68 10.41 -13.53 5.43
N HIS A 69 10.82 -12.41 6.01
CA HIS A 69 12.18 -12.19 6.50
C HIS A 69 12.20 -12.21 8.03
N HIS A 70 13.08 -13.00 8.61
CA HIS A 70 13.27 -13.09 10.05
C HIS A 70 14.72 -13.46 10.38
N ASN A 71 15.40 -12.67 11.22
CA ASN A 71 16.77 -12.91 11.68
C ASN A 71 17.75 -13.26 10.53
N GLY A 72 17.68 -12.54 9.41
CA GLY A 72 18.53 -12.77 8.24
C GLY A 72 18.15 -13.98 7.39
N GLN A 73 17.14 -14.74 7.78
CA GLN A 73 16.58 -15.83 6.97
C GLN A 73 15.43 -15.29 6.11
N VAL A 74 15.32 -15.83 4.89
CA VAL A 74 14.23 -15.51 3.96
C VAL A 74 13.51 -16.80 3.60
N SER A 75 12.20 -16.78 3.73
CA SER A 75 11.34 -17.90 3.37
C SER A 75 10.28 -17.44 2.37
N PRO A 76 9.99 -18.20 1.31
CA PRO A 76 8.91 -17.87 0.40
C PRO A 76 7.55 -17.96 1.11
N LEU A 77 6.67 -17.02 0.77
CA LEU A 77 5.28 -17.02 1.19
C LEU A 77 4.42 -17.34 -0.03
N THR A 78 3.86 -18.54 -0.05
CA THR A 78 3.07 -19.05 -1.17
C THR A 78 1.64 -19.31 -0.73
N GLY A 79 0.68 -19.03 -1.63
CA GLY A 79 -0.75 -19.31 -1.46
C GLY A 79 -1.29 -20.12 -2.62
N GLN A 80 -2.57 -20.46 -2.56
CA GLN A 80 -3.31 -21.05 -3.66
C GLN A 80 -4.00 -19.94 -4.47
N TYR A 81 -4.09 -20.14 -5.77
CA TYR A 81 -4.78 -19.18 -6.66
C TYR A 81 -6.22 -18.95 -6.20
N GLY A 82 -6.56 -17.69 -5.95
CA GLY A 82 -7.88 -17.29 -5.50
C GLY A 82 -8.05 -17.19 -4.00
N ASP A 83 -7.05 -17.54 -3.18
CA ASP A 83 -7.15 -17.48 -1.72
C ASP A 83 -7.50 -16.05 -1.22
N ILE A 84 -8.44 -16.00 -0.28
CA ILE A 84 -8.78 -14.83 0.53
C ILE A 84 -8.98 -15.33 1.98
N PRO A 85 -8.14 -14.96 2.94
CA PRO A 85 -6.97 -14.06 2.88
C PRO A 85 -5.86 -14.58 1.94
N ALA A 86 -5.19 -13.65 1.24
CA ALA A 86 -4.23 -14.00 0.21
C ALA A 86 -2.92 -14.58 0.77
N LEU A 87 -2.51 -14.17 1.97
CA LEU A 87 -1.25 -14.59 2.57
C LEU A 87 -1.53 -15.44 3.82
N ASN A 88 -1.06 -16.69 3.81
CA ASN A 88 -1.20 -17.63 4.93
C ASN A 88 0.10 -18.44 5.07
N THR A 89 0.63 -18.56 6.29
CA THR A 89 1.82 -19.37 6.57
C THR A 89 2.00 -19.64 8.05
N GLN A 90 2.96 -20.52 8.38
CA GLN A 90 3.45 -20.73 9.73
C GLN A 90 4.73 -19.92 9.96
N LEU A 91 4.67 -18.84 10.74
CA LEU A 91 5.86 -18.14 11.20
C LEU A 91 6.62 -18.99 12.22
N ARG A 92 7.94 -18.88 12.19
CA ARG A 92 8.85 -19.62 13.08
C ARG A 92 9.91 -18.70 13.64
N GLY A 93 10.26 -18.92 14.91
CA GLY A 93 11.21 -18.09 15.66
C GLY A 93 10.54 -16.86 16.26
N ASP A 94 10.90 -16.56 17.50
CA ASP A 94 10.35 -15.44 18.25
C ASP A 94 10.90 -14.10 17.77
N GLY A 95 10.11 -13.03 17.89
CA GLY A 95 10.50 -11.66 17.54
C GLY A 95 9.85 -11.14 16.27
N LEU A 96 10.46 -10.12 15.68
CA LEU A 96 9.94 -9.38 14.53
C LEU A 96 10.12 -10.16 13.21
N HIS A 97 9.04 -10.24 12.46
CA HIS A 97 9.00 -10.77 11.08
C HIS A 97 8.62 -9.65 10.11
N LEU A 98 9.32 -9.56 8.99
CA LEU A 98 8.99 -8.66 7.91
C LEU A 98 8.27 -9.47 6.82
N ILE A 99 6.99 -9.18 6.62
CA ILE A 99 6.20 -9.78 5.55
C ILE A 99 6.32 -8.90 4.33
N VAL A 100 6.76 -9.44 3.22
CA VAL A 100 7.09 -8.70 2.00
C VAL A 100 6.25 -9.17 0.84
N HIS A 101 5.69 -8.23 0.09
CA HIS A 101 4.96 -8.53 -1.14
C HIS A 101 5.27 -7.49 -2.22
N GLN A 102 5.57 -7.96 -3.42
CA GLN A 102 5.82 -7.14 -4.60
C GLN A 102 4.93 -7.62 -5.75
N THR A 103 4.24 -6.69 -6.39
CA THR A 103 3.45 -7.00 -7.59
C THR A 103 4.32 -7.02 -8.85
N GLN A 104 3.83 -7.70 -9.89
CA GLN A 104 4.27 -7.45 -11.27
C GLN A 104 3.92 -6.01 -11.68
N ASP A 105 4.35 -5.59 -12.88
CA ASP A 105 3.94 -4.32 -13.43
C ASP A 105 2.44 -4.34 -13.81
N ASN A 106 1.82 -3.22 -13.52
CA ASN A 106 0.43 -2.97 -13.86
C ASN A 106 0.32 -1.67 -14.65
N ARG A 107 -0.80 -1.47 -15.34
CA ARG A 107 -1.04 -0.27 -16.13
C ARG A 107 -2.39 0.33 -15.81
N VAL A 108 -2.44 1.64 -15.78
CA VAL A 108 -3.69 2.39 -15.70
C VAL A 108 -3.73 3.44 -16.80
N ARG A 109 -4.88 3.58 -17.44
CA ARG A 109 -5.20 4.69 -18.31
C ARG A 109 -6.17 5.58 -17.57
N TYR A 110 -5.76 6.79 -17.28
CA TYR A 110 -6.61 7.77 -16.61
C TYR A 110 -7.75 8.19 -17.56
N ARG A 111 -8.96 8.23 -17.00
CA ARG A 111 -10.16 8.59 -17.79
C ARG A 111 -10.18 10.06 -18.17
N ASP A 112 -9.60 10.92 -17.33
CA ASP A 112 -9.55 12.37 -17.49
C ASP A 112 -8.36 13.00 -16.76
N ASP A 113 -8.07 14.26 -17.11
CA ASP A 113 -6.99 15.05 -16.55
C ASP A 113 -7.17 15.33 -15.06
N ALA A 114 -8.41 15.53 -14.61
CA ALA A 114 -8.70 15.86 -13.21
C ALA A 114 -8.33 14.70 -12.29
N THR A 115 -8.62 13.45 -12.70
CA THR A 115 -8.25 12.25 -11.95
C THR A 115 -6.74 12.10 -11.82
N PHE A 116 -5.98 12.31 -12.90
CA PHE A 116 -4.52 12.25 -12.85
C PHE A 116 -3.92 13.38 -12.02
N ASN A 117 -4.45 14.61 -12.16
CA ASN A 117 -3.96 15.76 -11.41
C ASN A 117 -4.18 15.58 -9.89
N ALA A 118 -5.38 15.12 -9.50
CA ALA A 118 -5.69 14.84 -8.10
C ALA A 118 -4.74 13.78 -7.50
N PHE A 119 -4.47 12.71 -8.23
CA PHE A 119 -3.49 11.69 -7.85
C PHE A 119 -2.09 12.28 -7.68
N ALA A 120 -1.61 13.02 -8.68
CA ALA A 120 -0.27 13.61 -8.66
C ALA A 120 -0.10 14.59 -7.48
N ASP A 121 -1.08 15.45 -7.26
CA ASP A 121 -1.06 16.44 -6.16
C ASP A 121 -1.10 15.73 -4.79
N GLU A 122 -1.94 14.69 -4.63
CA GLU A 122 -2.01 13.87 -3.41
C GLU A 122 -0.66 13.21 -3.09
N LYS A 123 0.04 12.72 -4.10
CA LYS A 123 1.34 12.05 -3.92
C LYS A 123 2.53 13.03 -3.88
N GLY A 124 2.28 14.34 -3.95
CA GLY A 124 3.33 15.38 -3.78
C GLY A 124 4.02 15.79 -5.07
N TYR A 125 3.37 15.63 -6.21
CA TYR A 125 3.87 16.00 -7.54
C TYR A 125 2.99 17.07 -8.20
N PRO A 126 2.86 18.26 -7.61
CA PRO A 126 2.07 19.34 -8.21
C PRO A 126 2.63 19.73 -9.58
N GLY A 127 1.75 19.99 -10.54
CA GLY A 127 2.12 20.41 -11.88
C GLY A 127 2.50 19.28 -12.84
N LEU A 128 2.40 18.01 -12.44
CA LEU A 128 2.71 16.86 -13.29
C LEU A 128 1.80 16.78 -14.52
N LEU A 129 0.52 17.13 -14.36
CA LEU A 129 -0.41 17.25 -15.48
C LEU A 129 0.03 18.30 -16.50
N ALA A 130 0.47 19.47 -16.03
CA ALA A 130 0.97 20.54 -16.93
C ALA A 130 2.20 20.06 -17.71
N GLN A 131 3.12 19.34 -17.07
CA GLN A 131 4.27 18.72 -17.75
C GLN A 131 3.83 17.71 -18.81
N HIS A 132 2.83 16.88 -18.50
CA HIS A 132 2.27 15.92 -19.47
C HIS A 132 1.68 16.64 -20.67
N ARG A 133 0.82 17.64 -20.45
CA ARG A 133 0.11 18.36 -21.52
C ARG A 133 1.03 19.23 -22.37
N ALA A 134 2.10 19.77 -21.81
CA ALA A 134 3.13 20.47 -22.56
C ALA A 134 3.83 19.58 -23.60
N ARG A 135 3.97 18.28 -23.30
CA ARG A 135 4.63 17.31 -24.21
C ARG A 135 3.64 16.51 -25.06
N TYR A 136 2.45 16.25 -24.55
CA TYR A 136 1.40 15.43 -25.16
C TYR A 136 0.03 16.14 -25.03
N PRO A 137 -0.25 17.22 -25.79
CA PRO A 137 -1.45 18.04 -25.61
C PRO A 137 -2.75 17.23 -25.59
N ASP A 138 -2.91 16.33 -26.55
CA ASP A 138 -4.12 15.51 -26.74
C ASP A 138 -3.87 14.02 -26.44
N GLY A 139 -2.69 13.68 -25.94
CA GLY A 139 -2.29 12.30 -25.68
C GLY A 139 -3.00 11.70 -24.46
N PRO A 140 -3.25 10.37 -24.42
CA PRO A 140 -3.77 9.72 -23.25
C PRO A 140 -2.74 9.72 -22.14
N ILE A 141 -3.20 9.86 -20.90
CA ILE A 141 -2.37 9.68 -19.71
C ILE A 141 -2.39 8.20 -19.35
N ILE A 142 -1.26 7.54 -19.55
CA ILE A 142 -1.08 6.13 -19.24
C ILE A 142 0.13 6.01 -18.30
N GLU A 143 -0.07 5.30 -17.20
CA GLU A 143 0.91 5.02 -16.18
C GLU A 143 1.19 3.52 -16.10
N ARG A 144 2.45 3.15 -15.92
CA ARG A 144 2.88 1.84 -15.46
C ARG A 144 3.23 1.95 -13.98
N TYR A 145 2.73 1.04 -13.16
CA TYR A 145 2.98 1.11 -11.73
C TYR A 145 3.38 -0.25 -11.13
N TYR A 146 4.15 -0.17 -10.05
CA TYR A 146 4.59 -1.29 -9.24
C TYR A 146 4.30 -1.01 -7.77
N ARG A 147 3.91 -2.04 -7.04
CA ARG A 147 3.58 -1.94 -5.61
C ARG A 147 4.51 -2.82 -4.80
N TYR A 148 5.06 -2.25 -3.74
CA TYR A 148 6.03 -2.85 -2.83
C TYR A 148 5.50 -2.69 -1.41
N ALA A 149 4.91 -3.74 -0.87
CA ALA A 149 4.32 -3.72 0.46
C ALA A 149 5.18 -4.49 1.45
N LYS A 150 5.31 -3.93 2.64
CA LYS A 150 5.94 -4.56 3.79
C LYS A 150 5.01 -4.46 5.00
N SER A 151 5.01 -5.48 5.87
CA SER A 151 4.28 -5.45 7.14
C SER A 151 5.17 -5.97 8.26
N LEU A 152 5.13 -5.32 9.42
CA LEU A 152 5.84 -5.73 10.62
C LEU A 152 4.90 -6.55 11.51
N VAL A 153 5.26 -7.79 11.78
CA VAL A 153 4.48 -8.72 12.61
C VAL A 153 5.40 -9.36 13.64
N THR A 154 4.93 -9.51 14.86
CA THR A 154 5.72 -10.14 15.92
C THR A 154 5.16 -11.51 16.29
N LEU A 155 6.05 -12.44 16.62
CA LEU A 155 5.72 -13.74 17.17
C LEU A 155 6.28 -13.85 18.60
N ASN A 156 5.40 -14.09 19.58
CA ASN A 156 5.68 -14.24 21.02
C ASN A 156 6.40 -13.06 21.70
N ARG A 157 7.33 -12.39 21.00
CA ARG A 157 8.14 -11.28 21.53
C ARG A 157 8.18 -10.14 20.52
N VAL A 158 8.39 -8.91 21.01
CA VAL A 158 8.40 -7.69 20.17
C VAL A 158 9.82 -7.25 19.77
N ASP A 159 10.85 -8.04 20.06
CA ASP A 159 12.24 -7.72 19.72
C ASP A 159 12.56 -7.98 18.24
N GLY A 160 13.58 -7.31 17.75
CA GLY A 160 14.03 -7.32 16.36
C GLY A 160 13.88 -5.95 15.71
N ASP A 161 14.54 -5.77 14.57
CA ASP A 161 14.60 -4.50 13.87
C ASP A 161 14.01 -4.63 12.46
N ASP A 162 13.40 -3.53 11.98
CA ASP A 162 13.09 -3.40 10.57
C ASP A 162 14.40 -3.18 9.78
N THR A 163 14.56 -3.92 8.71
CA THR A 163 15.74 -3.85 7.86
C THR A 163 15.36 -3.72 6.40
N ARG A 164 16.32 -3.28 5.59
CA ARG A 164 16.14 -3.28 4.14
C ARG A 164 16.02 -4.71 3.62
N VAL A 165 14.96 -4.93 2.84
CA VAL A 165 14.71 -6.20 2.14
C VAL A 165 14.97 -6.10 0.64
N GLY A 166 15.45 -4.93 0.18
CA GLY A 166 15.88 -4.69 -1.20
C GLY A 166 14.75 -4.40 -2.18
N LEU A 167 13.66 -3.77 -1.72
CA LEU A 167 12.61 -3.27 -2.60
C LEU A 167 13.11 -2.01 -3.34
N PRO A 168 12.70 -1.79 -4.61
CA PRO A 168 13.09 -0.61 -5.40
C PRO A 168 12.74 0.73 -4.78
N ILE A 169 11.60 0.83 -4.12
CA ILE A 169 11.27 1.90 -3.17
C ILE A 169 10.92 1.22 -1.85
N GLU A 170 11.46 1.71 -0.73
CA GLU A 170 11.33 1.02 0.55
C GLU A 170 11.32 1.98 1.72
N ILE A 171 10.31 1.84 2.56
CA ILE A 171 10.23 2.48 3.88
C ILE A 171 10.89 1.54 4.89
N VAL A 172 11.86 2.03 5.66
CA VAL A 172 12.54 1.26 6.70
C VAL A 172 12.52 2.06 8.00
N LEU A 173 11.92 1.49 9.04
CA LEU A 173 11.94 2.11 10.36
C LEU A 173 13.32 1.95 11.00
N THR A 174 13.83 3.02 11.59
CA THR A 174 15.13 3.05 12.28
C THR A 174 15.03 2.63 13.73
N GLU A 175 13.82 2.52 14.25
CA GLU A 175 13.49 2.03 15.57
C GLU A 175 12.32 1.06 15.46
N ASN A 176 12.32 0.01 16.28
CA ASN A 176 11.19 -0.90 16.37
C ASN A 176 10.00 -0.17 17.02
N PRO A 177 8.89 0.07 16.28
CA PRO A 177 7.78 0.87 16.78
C PRO A 177 7.08 0.23 17.97
N TYR A 178 7.12 -1.10 18.09
CA TYR A 178 6.52 -1.84 19.19
C TYR A 178 7.26 -1.63 20.51
N GLN A 179 8.53 -1.23 20.47
CA GLN A 179 9.36 -0.93 21.64
C GLN A 179 9.43 0.58 21.92
N SER A 180 9.70 1.39 20.87
CA SER A 180 9.94 2.83 21.04
C SER A 180 8.68 3.66 21.17
N ARG A 181 7.54 3.15 20.70
CA ARG A 181 6.27 3.89 20.57
C ARG A 181 6.42 5.16 19.69
N ARG A 182 7.32 5.11 18.72
CA ARG A 182 7.63 6.19 17.79
C ARG A 182 7.68 5.66 16.38
N ILE A 183 7.45 6.52 15.41
CA ILE A 183 7.63 6.24 14.00
C ILE A 183 8.79 7.09 13.51
N SER A 184 9.97 6.51 13.46
CA SER A 184 11.17 7.11 12.87
C SER A 184 11.67 6.18 11.79
N GLY A 185 11.95 6.72 10.60
CA GLY A 185 12.34 5.87 9.47
C GLY A 185 13.16 6.59 8.42
N ARG A 186 13.54 5.83 7.41
CA ARG A 186 14.18 6.32 6.20
C ARG A 186 13.46 5.79 4.97
N LEU A 187 13.37 6.63 3.95
CA LEU A 187 12.86 6.27 2.65
C LEU A 187 14.02 6.04 1.68
N PHE A 188 14.03 4.87 1.07
CA PHE A 188 14.99 4.48 0.05
C PHE A 188 14.29 4.40 -1.31
N GLY A 189 14.99 4.80 -2.35
CA GLY A 189 14.60 4.64 -3.74
C GLY A 189 15.63 3.89 -4.55
N PRO A 190 15.47 3.80 -5.88
CA PRO A 190 16.35 3.02 -6.76
C PRO A 190 17.82 3.44 -6.71
N THR A 191 18.13 4.69 -6.39
CA THR A 191 19.49 5.26 -6.35
C THR A 191 20.02 5.49 -4.94
N GLY A 192 19.30 5.09 -3.91
CA GLY A 192 19.67 5.30 -2.51
C GLY A 192 18.61 6.06 -1.71
N LEU A 193 19.03 6.82 -0.72
CA LEU A 193 18.15 7.61 0.14
C LEU A 193 17.38 8.68 -0.66
N LEU A 194 16.10 8.84 -0.38
CA LEU A 194 15.24 9.86 -1.01
C LEU A 194 15.07 11.06 -0.07
N ALA A 195 15.65 12.19 -0.46
CA ALA A 195 15.48 13.47 0.22
C ALA A 195 14.30 14.27 -0.34
N ASN A 196 13.69 15.12 0.48
CA ASN A 196 12.56 15.99 0.11
C ASN A 196 11.41 15.24 -0.54
N HIS A 197 11.12 14.03 -0.04
CA HIS A 197 10.10 13.14 -0.58
C HIS A 197 8.96 12.98 0.41
N ARG A 198 7.71 13.01 -0.09
CA ARG A 198 6.54 12.87 0.76
C ARG A 198 6.43 11.44 1.30
N VAL A 199 6.23 11.33 2.61
CA VAL A 199 5.77 10.11 3.29
C VAL A 199 4.44 10.45 3.94
N THR A 200 3.43 9.63 3.72
CA THR A 200 2.09 9.80 4.27
C THR A 200 1.84 8.71 5.31
N ARG A 201 1.28 9.09 6.45
CA ARG A 201 0.80 8.19 7.49
C ARG A 201 -0.73 8.19 7.51
N PHE A 202 -1.30 7.00 7.47
CA PHE A 202 -2.72 6.75 7.75
C PHE A 202 -2.84 5.92 9.02
N SER A 203 -3.89 6.11 9.81
CA SER A 203 -4.09 5.41 11.09
C SER A 203 -5.52 4.89 11.22
N LYS A 204 -5.69 3.70 11.86
CA LYS A 204 -6.99 3.11 12.25
C LYS A 204 -6.96 2.67 13.71
N PRO A 205 -8.05 2.83 14.49
CA PRO A 205 -9.26 3.58 14.10
C PRO A 205 -8.99 5.08 14.07
N GLY A 206 -9.80 5.79 13.30
CA GLY A 206 -9.73 7.25 13.13
C GLY A 206 -9.20 7.66 11.76
N ASP A 207 -9.43 8.90 11.40
CA ASP A 207 -9.09 9.48 10.10
C ASP A 207 -7.73 10.19 10.13
N GLY A 208 -6.79 9.65 10.93
CA GLY A 208 -5.46 10.22 11.07
C GLY A 208 -4.67 10.15 9.78
N LEU A 209 -4.79 11.19 8.93
CA LEU A 209 -3.94 11.38 7.78
C LEU A 209 -2.95 12.51 8.08
N GLU A 210 -1.68 12.18 8.04
CA GLU A 210 -0.58 13.15 8.15
C GLU A 210 0.45 12.86 7.06
N HIS A 211 1.15 13.89 6.62
CA HIS A 211 2.29 13.71 5.74
C HIS A 211 3.45 14.60 6.18
N THR A 212 4.65 14.12 5.91
CA THR A 212 5.89 14.86 6.12
C THR A 212 6.77 14.72 4.88
N GLN A 213 7.85 15.52 4.84
CA GLN A 213 8.89 15.37 3.83
C GLN A 213 10.14 14.78 4.47
N THR A 214 10.81 13.89 3.78
CA THR A 214 12.10 13.37 4.22
C THR A 214 13.16 14.48 4.21
N ASP A 215 14.07 14.46 5.18
CA ASP A 215 15.24 15.32 5.22
C ASP A 215 16.30 14.97 4.16
N ALA A 216 17.45 15.66 4.18
CA ALA A 216 18.56 15.42 3.26
C ALA A 216 19.15 14.00 3.36
N ASN A 217 18.89 13.28 4.46
CA ASN A 217 19.32 11.92 4.71
C ASN A 217 18.19 10.89 4.55
N GLY A 218 17.09 11.30 3.90
CA GLY A 218 15.92 10.46 3.69
C GLY A 218 15.14 10.13 4.96
N ARG A 219 15.35 10.83 6.09
CA ARG A 219 14.70 10.57 7.37
C ARG A 219 13.33 11.23 7.44
N PHE A 220 12.40 10.56 8.11
CA PHE A 220 11.08 11.08 8.45
C PHE A 220 10.69 10.63 9.87
N GLU A 221 9.77 11.36 10.48
CA GLU A 221 9.23 11.04 11.80
C GLU A 221 7.74 11.37 11.87
N PHE A 222 6.99 10.57 12.66
CA PHE A 222 5.61 10.83 13.07
C PHE A 222 5.43 10.45 14.53
N ALA A 223 4.50 11.10 15.22
CA ALA A 223 4.05 10.65 16.52
C ALA A 223 3.21 9.38 16.42
N TRP A 224 3.31 8.47 17.39
CA TRP A 224 2.44 7.30 17.49
C TRP A 224 2.14 6.97 18.94
N SER A 225 0.86 6.82 19.28
CA SER A 225 0.42 6.47 20.64
C SER A 225 0.55 4.99 20.97
N GLY A 226 0.83 4.14 19.97
CA GLY A 226 0.86 2.69 20.13
C GLY A 226 -0.53 2.02 20.17
N SER A 227 -1.61 2.73 19.90
CA SER A 227 -2.98 2.22 20.03
C SER A 227 -3.73 2.08 18.69
N THR A 228 -3.04 2.30 17.57
CA THR A 228 -3.65 2.29 16.23
C THR A 228 -2.87 1.39 15.29
N GLN A 229 -3.56 0.92 14.24
CA GLN A 229 -2.89 0.38 13.07
C GLN A 229 -2.39 1.55 12.22
N VAL A 230 -1.24 1.39 11.62
CA VAL A 230 -0.56 2.40 10.80
C VAL A 230 -0.27 1.84 9.42
N LEU A 231 -0.55 2.65 8.40
CA LEU A 231 -0.06 2.49 7.04
C LEU A 231 0.82 3.70 6.73
N LEU A 232 2.07 3.46 6.42
CA LEU A 232 2.96 4.44 5.79
C LEU A 232 2.97 4.21 4.28
N ASP A 233 2.87 5.29 3.52
CA ASP A 233 2.86 5.28 2.05
C ASP A 233 3.84 6.31 1.49
N ALA A 234 4.56 5.93 0.43
CA ALA A 234 5.41 6.84 -0.34
C ALA A 234 5.44 6.41 -1.80
N VAL A 235 5.38 7.38 -2.72
CA VAL A 235 5.28 7.11 -4.16
C VAL A 235 6.29 7.92 -4.94
N ILE A 236 7.13 7.27 -5.74
CA ILE A 236 7.94 7.93 -6.77
C ILE A 236 7.12 7.94 -8.06
N ILE A 237 7.00 9.11 -8.70
CA ILE A 237 6.45 9.24 -10.05
C ILE A 237 7.54 9.81 -10.96
N ARG A 238 7.81 9.15 -12.08
CA ARG A 238 8.83 9.58 -13.04
C ARG A 238 8.39 9.43 -14.48
N PRO A 239 8.87 10.29 -15.40
CA PRO A 239 8.55 10.14 -16.80
C PRO A 239 9.25 8.92 -17.41
N LEU A 240 8.59 8.31 -18.38
CA LEU A 240 9.17 7.29 -19.25
C LEU A 240 9.54 7.89 -20.59
N ALA A 241 10.49 7.23 -21.28
CA ALA A 241 10.79 7.54 -22.67
C ALA A 241 9.56 7.31 -23.56
N ASP A 242 9.40 8.15 -24.56
CA ASP A 242 8.31 7.98 -25.53
C ASP A 242 8.52 6.71 -26.36
N SER A 243 7.59 5.79 -26.25
CA SER A 243 7.60 4.50 -26.95
C SER A 243 6.37 4.27 -27.83
N GLY A 244 5.56 5.32 -28.05
CA GLY A 244 4.38 5.28 -28.94
C GLY A 244 3.11 5.83 -28.29
N PRO A 245 2.06 6.10 -29.06
CA PRO A 245 0.88 6.86 -28.63
C PRO A 245 0.06 6.20 -27.51
N ASN A 246 0.07 4.87 -27.41
CA ASN A 246 -0.70 4.11 -26.42
C ASN A 246 0.22 3.40 -25.40
N GLN A 247 1.45 3.87 -25.25
CA GLN A 247 2.38 3.34 -24.25
C GLN A 247 2.40 4.22 -23.00
N PRO A 248 2.78 3.66 -21.83
CA PRO A 248 2.92 4.43 -20.60
C PRO A 248 3.91 5.59 -20.77
N ARG A 249 3.51 6.77 -20.29
CA ARG A 249 4.34 7.98 -20.24
C ARG A 249 4.90 8.24 -18.86
N TRP A 250 4.30 7.62 -17.87
CA TRP A 250 4.66 7.73 -16.47
C TRP A 250 4.89 6.36 -15.87
N GLU A 251 5.83 6.30 -14.95
CA GLU A 251 6.02 5.15 -14.09
C GLU A 251 5.90 5.58 -12.64
N SER A 252 5.15 4.82 -11.84
CA SER A 252 5.13 5.02 -10.41
C SER A 252 5.58 3.77 -9.66
N LEU A 253 6.35 4.00 -8.59
CA LEU A 253 6.82 3.01 -7.64
C LEU A 253 6.18 3.32 -6.30
N TRP A 254 5.42 2.39 -5.73
CA TRP A 254 4.64 2.57 -4.52
C TRP A 254 5.21 1.74 -3.39
N ALA A 255 5.65 2.38 -2.32
CA ALA A 255 6.03 1.71 -1.09
C ALA A 255 4.94 1.83 -0.04
N SER A 256 4.63 0.74 0.62
CA SER A 256 3.81 0.74 1.82
C SER A 256 4.46 -0.05 2.95
N LEU A 257 4.22 0.40 4.18
CA LEU A 257 4.62 -0.30 5.39
C LEU A 257 3.48 -0.28 6.40
N THR A 258 3.06 -1.45 6.88
CA THR A 258 2.02 -1.56 7.89
C THR A 258 2.53 -2.16 9.19
N PHE A 259 2.02 -1.68 10.30
CA PHE A 259 2.21 -2.21 11.65
C PHE A 259 1.09 -1.70 12.56
N GLY A 260 0.94 -2.25 13.77
CA GLY A 260 -0.11 -1.77 14.67
C GLY A 260 -0.31 -2.62 15.89
N GLU A 261 -1.23 -2.18 16.74
CA GLU A 261 -1.76 -2.92 17.86
C GLU A 261 -3.06 -3.61 17.46
N GLN A 262 -3.12 -4.92 17.67
CA GLN A 262 -4.33 -5.74 17.85
C GLN A 262 -3.95 -7.02 18.53
#